data_0d988d7612984b7b81aa71150abcd16f
#
_entry.id   0d988d7612984b7b81aa71150abcd16f
#
_cell.length_a   1.000
_cell.length_b   1.000
_cell.length_c   1.000
_cell.angle_alpha   90.00
_cell.angle_beta   90.00
_cell.angle_gamma   90.00
#
_symmetry.space_group_name_H-M   'P 1'
#
loop_
_entity.id
_entity.type
_entity.pdbx_description
1 polymer ?
#
loop_
_entity_poly.entity_id
_entity_poly.type
_entity_poly.pdbx_seq_one_letter_code
_entity_poly.pdbx_strand_id
1 'polypeptide(L)'
;YLGRNALQNPPPLSFFRQFLVEDNGEHKDQFDIKARAMMPLVDAARLLILSHNIKAINNTIERYEKLIELEPQNKDTYLFCIEAYKNLLTFRTAQGLKHGDSGRFIDLESLDKGNRLQLKRSFKAVKEVQELIKMRFKLSQLL
;
A
#
# COMPACT_ATOMS: atom_id res chain seq x y z
N TYR A 1 10.96 -13.42 5.61
CA TYR A 1 9.66 -14.07 5.70
C TYR A 1 8.55 -13.08 5.36
N LEU A 2 7.67 -13.46 4.46
CA LEU A 2 6.72 -12.54 3.82
C LEU A 2 5.73 -11.87 4.78
N GLY A 3 5.18 -12.62 5.74
CA GLY A 3 4.25 -12.05 6.72
C GLY A 3 4.88 -10.97 7.57
N ARG A 4 6.10 -11.22 7.98
CA ARG A 4 6.86 -10.26 8.78
C ARG A 4 7.15 -8.99 7.98
N ASN A 5 7.55 -9.14 6.71
CA ASN A 5 7.83 -7.99 5.86
C ASN A 5 6.58 -7.14 5.61
N ALA A 6 5.43 -7.76 5.37
CA ALA A 6 4.19 -7.03 5.18
C ALA A 6 3.79 -6.23 6.41
N LEU A 7 4.06 -6.76 7.61
CA LEU A 7 3.73 -6.10 8.87
C LEU A 7 4.80 -5.10 9.34
N GLN A 8 6.04 -5.23 8.84
CA GLN A 8 7.12 -4.31 9.18
C GLN A 8 6.98 -2.94 8.51
N ASN A 9 6.16 -2.85 7.46
CA ASN A 9 5.83 -1.59 6.83
C ASN A 9 4.45 -1.14 7.32
N PRO A 10 4.34 -0.63 8.55
CA PRO A 10 3.04 -0.24 9.08
C PRO A 10 2.43 0.87 8.23
N PRO A 11 1.11 0.91 8.08
CA PRO A 11 0.47 1.99 7.35
C PRO A 11 0.83 3.32 8.02
N PRO A 12 1.15 4.35 7.24
CA PRO A 12 1.52 5.66 7.81
C PRO A 12 0.28 6.40 8.30
N LEU A 13 -0.42 5.82 9.26
CA LEU A 13 -1.71 6.30 9.71
C LEU A 13 -1.66 7.54 10.57
N SER A 14 -0.60 7.66 11.35
CA SER A 14 -0.36 8.85 12.17
C SER A 14 -0.35 10.09 11.30
N PHE A 15 -0.12 9.91 10.03
CA PHE A 15 -0.03 10.97 9.13
C PHE A 15 -1.37 11.61 8.73
N PHE A 16 -2.49 11.06 9.08
CA PHE A 16 -3.73 11.80 8.94
C PHE A 16 -3.72 13.11 9.72
N ARG A 17 -2.84 13.20 10.71
CA ARG A 17 -2.58 14.44 11.44
C ARG A 17 -1.30 15.10 10.96
N GLN A 18 -0.26 14.29 10.68
CA GLN A 18 1.01 14.71 10.12
C GLN A 18 1.61 13.55 9.34
N PHE A 19 2.14 13.85 8.16
CA PHE A 19 2.75 12.82 7.31
C PHE A 19 4.08 12.37 7.86
N LEU A 20 4.37 11.06 7.73
CA LEU A 20 5.70 10.55 8.02
C LEU A 20 6.61 10.84 6.83
N VAL A 21 7.66 11.61 7.09
CA VAL A 21 8.62 12.01 6.06
C VAL A 21 10.02 11.52 6.45
N GLU A 22 10.95 11.56 5.52
CA GLU A 22 12.32 11.16 5.78
C GLU A 22 13.00 12.14 6.74
N ASP A 23 13.72 11.60 7.74
CA ASP A 23 14.34 12.41 8.79
C ASP A 23 15.69 12.99 8.38
N ASN A 24 16.38 12.33 7.45
CA ASN A 24 17.72 12.73 7.05
C ASN A 24 18.00 12.34 5.60
N GLY A 25 19.17 12.73 5.09
CA GLY A 25 19.60 12.39 3.76
C GLY A 25 19.09 13.35 2.70
N GLU A 26 19.26 12.96 1.46
CA GLU A 26 18.91 13.75 0.27
C GLU A 26 17.41 14.06 0.18
N HIS A 27 16.56 13.14 0.72
CA HIS A 27 15.11 13.26 0.64
C HIS A 27 14.46 13.64 1.99
N LYS A 28 15.23 14.33 2.82
CA LYS A 28 14.72 14.84 4.09
C LYS A 28 13.44 15.64 3.89
N ASP A 29 12.45 15.41 4.74
CA ASP A 29 11.13 16.07 4.73
C ASP A 29 10.26 15.72 3.52
N GLN A 30 10.66 14.71 2.74
CA GLN A 30 9.86 14.20 1.64
C GLN A 30 9.23 12.86 2.01
N PHE A 31 8.07 12.58 1.41
CA PHE A 31 7.33 11.34 1.64
C PHE A 31 7.73 10.29 0.60
N ASP A 32 8.14 9.10 1.07
CA ASP A 32 8.48 7.97 0.20
C ASP A 32 7.22 7.16 -0.13
N ILE A 33 6.58 7.51 -1.23
CA ILE A 33 5.34 6.87 -1.65
C ILE A 33 5.52 5.38 -1.97
N LYS A 34 6.69 5.00 -2.48
CA LYS A 34 6.98 3.61 -2.80
C LYS A 34 7.05 2.76 -1.53
N ALA A 35 7.89 3.15 -0.59
CA ALA A 35 8.12 2.35 0.60
C ALA A 35 6.94 2.38 1.58
N ARG A 36 6.24 3.50 1.68
CA ARG A 36 5.23 3.70 2.73
C ARG A 36 3.80 3.49 2.29
N ALA A 37 3.55 3.43 0.98
CA ALA A 37 2.19 3.24 0.48
C ALA A 37 2.10 2.09 -0.53
N MET A 38 2.95 2.08 -1.54
CA MET A 38 2.87 1.07 -2.61
C MET A 38 3.34 -0.31 -2.14
N MET A 39 4.49 -0.39 -1.51
CA MET A 39 5.06 -1.68 -1.08
C MET A 39 4.20 -2.42 -0.08
N PRO A 40 3.57 -1.77 0.90
CA PRO A 40 2.63 -2.49 1.77
C PRO A 40 1.48 -3.17 1.02
N LEU A 41 0.97 -2.55 -0.04
CA LEU A 41 -0.07 -3.17 -0.87
C LEU A 41 0.47 -4.36 -1.67
N VAL A 42 1.68 -4.23 -2.21
CA VAL A 42 2.36 -5.30 -2.95
C VAL A 42 2.65 -6.50 -2.04
N ASP A 43 3.22 -6.23 -0.87
CA ASP A 43 3.60 -7.27 0.08
C ASP A 43 2.37 -8.00 0.62
N ALA A 44 1.29 -7.26 0.90
CA ALA A 44 0.04 -7.85 1.35
C ALA A 44 -0.56 -8.80 0.30
N ALA A 45 -0.61 -8.36 -0.95
CA ALA A 45 -1.13 -9.21 -2.04
C ALA A 45 -0.30 -10.48 -2.18
N ARG A 46 1.03 -10.36 -2.14
CA ARG A 46 1.94 -11.50 -2.25
C ARG A 46 1.72 -12.49 -1.12
N LEU A 47 1.67 -12.00 0.11
CA LEU A 47 1.47 -12.84 1.28
C LEU A 47 0.14 -13.59 1.20
N LEU A 48 -0.94 -12.88 0.88
CA LEU A 48 -2.27 -13.45 0.84
C LEU A 48 -2.42 -14.52 -0.27
N ILE A 49 -1.86 -14.26 -1.45
CA ILE A 49 -1.88 -15.21 -2.56
C ILE A 49 -1.07 -16.47 -2.21
N LEU A 50 0.09 -16.29 -1.59
CA LEU A 50 0.90 -17.44 -1.16
C LEU A 50 0.20 -18.27 -0.09
N SER A 51 -0.63 -17.67 0.73
CA SER A 51 -1.42 -18.42 1.72
C SER A 51 -2.41 -19.39 1.08
N HIS A 52 -2.77 -19.18 -0.18
CA HIS A 52 -3.59 -20.09 -0.99
C HIS A 52 -2.75 -21.03 -1.86
N ASN A 53 -1.43 -21.09 -1.63
CA ASN A 53 -0.50 -21.93 -2.41
C ASN A 53 -0.42 -21.56 -3.89
N ILE A 54 -0.70 -20.33 -4.24
CA ILE A 54 -0.63 -19.84 -5.63
C ILE A 54 0.68 -19.08 -5.83
N LYS A 55 1.49 -19.53 -6.79
CA LYS A 55 2.82 -18.96 -7.06
C LYS A 55 2.95 -18.38 -8.47
N ALA A 56 1.97 -18.61 -9.34
CA ALA A 56 2.10 -18.30 -10.76
C ALA A 56 1.70 -16.87 -11.12
N ILE A 57 1.09 -16.12 -10.20
CA ILE A 57 0.62 -14.75 -10.46
C ILE A 57 1.69 -13.74 -10.07
N ASN A 58 2.19 -12.96 -11.03
CA ASN A 58 3.31 -12.04 -10.84
C ASN A 58 2.90 -10.56 -10.75
N ASN A 59 1.63 -10.25 -10.91
CA ASN A 59 1.13 -8.89 -10.95
C ASN A 59 0.26 -8.61 -9.73
N THR A 60 0.48 -7.46 -9.08
CA THR A 60 -0.23 -7.10 -7.84
C THR A 60 -1.74 -7.00 -8.04
N ILE A 61 -2.18 -6.36 -9.12
CA ILE A 61 -3.62 -6.20 -9.40
C ILE A 61 -4.25 -7.58 -9.65
N GLU A 62 -3.60 -8.42 -10.43
CA GLU A 62 -4.09 -9.78 -10.70
C GLU A 62 -4.15 -10.62 -9.43
N ARG A 63 -3.21 -10.43 -8.51
CA ARG A 63 -3.25 -11.10 -7.21
C ARG A 63 -4.49 -10.71 -6.42
N TYR A 64 -4.81 -9.43 -6.36
CA TYR A 64 -6.02 -8.96 -5.68
C TYR A 64 -7.28 -9.46 -6.37
N GLU A 65 -7.30 -9.47 -7.71
CA GLU A 65 -8.45 -10.00 -8.46
C GLU A 65 -8.67 -11.48 -8.15
N LYS A 66 -7.60 -12.25 -8.07
CA LYS A 66 -7.69 -13.66 -7.71
C LYS A 66 -8.17 -13.83 -6.27
N LEU A 67 -7.71 -12.98 -5.36
CA LEU A 67 -8.16 -12.99 -3.97
C LEU A 67 -9.66 -12.73 -3.86
N ILE A 68 -10.21 -11.87 -4.70
CA ILE A 68 -11.66 -11.61 -4.73
C ILE A 68 -12.42 -12.90 -5.08
N GLU A 69 -11.92 -13.69 -6.03
CA GLU A 69 -12.53 -14.97 -6.38
C GLU A 69 -12.47 -15.98 -5.24
N LEU A 70 -11.32 -16.04 -4.57
CA LEU A 70 -11.07 -17.01 -3.50
C LEU A 70 -11.73 -16.62 -2.18
N GLU A 71 -11.88 -15.33 -1.94
CA GLU A 71 -12.39 -14.77 -0.69
C GLU A 71 -13.44 -13.70 -0.96
N PRO A 72 -14.63 -14.09 -1.46
CA PRO A 72 -15.65 -13.09 -1.82
C PRO A 72 -16.14 -12.27 -0.62
N GLN A 73 -16.01 -12.77 0.60
CA GLN A 73 -16.33 -12.02 1.80
C GLN A 73 -15.42 -10.80 2.02
N ASN A 74 -14.22 -10.79 1.41
CA ASN A 74 -13.25 -9.71 1.52
C ASN A 74 -13.17 -8.87 0.24
N LYS A 75 -14.13 -9.03 -0.65
CA LYS A 75 -14.14 -8.37 -1.96
C LYS A 75 -13.95 -6.85 -1.87
N ASP A 76 -14.68 -6.20 -0.95
CA ASP A 76 -14.63 -4.75 -0.84
C ASP A 76 -13.24 -4.26 -0.45
N THR A 77 -12.58 -4.95 0.47
CA THR A 77 -11.21 -4.63 0.88
C THR A 77 -10.25 -4.78 -0.30
N TYR A 78 -10.36 -5.86 -1.06
CA TYR A 78 -9.47 -6.10 -2.19
C TYR A 78 -9.72 -5.13 -3.36
N LEU A 79 -10.96 -4.78 -3.63
CA LEU A 79 -11.28 -3.75 -4.62
C LEU A 79 -10.70 -2.40 -4.20
N PHE A 80 -10.78 -2.06 -2.92
CA PHE A 80 -10.21 -0.84 -2.38
C PHE A 80 -8.69 -0.81 -2.57
N CYS A 81 -8.03 -1.95 -2.35
CA CYS A 81 -6.58 -2.08 -2.57
C CYS A 81 -6.20 -1.92 -4.04
N ILE A 82 -6.99 -2.47 -4.96
CA ILE A 82 -6.77 -2.31 -6.40
C ILE A 82 -6.87 -0.83 -6.79
N GLU A 83 -7.94 -0.17 -6.35
CA GLU A 83 -8.14 1.25 -6.60
C GLU A 83 -6.98 2.08 -6.06
N ALA A 84 -6.58 1.81 -4.82
CA ALA A 84 -5.48 2.52 -4.16
C ALA A 84 -4.17 2.33 -4.93
N TYR A 85 -3.86 1.11 -5.32
CA TYR A 85 -2.63 0.80 -6.04
C TYR A 85 -2.58 1.52 -7.40
N LYS A 86 -3.68 1.48 -8.16
CA LYS A 86 -3.77 2.20 -9.43
C LYS A 86 -3.60 3.71 -9.25
N ASN A 87 -4.25 4.27 -8.25
CA ASN A 87 -4.15 5.71 -7.96
C ASN A 87 -2.73 6.10 -7.57
N LEU A 88 -2.06 5.28 -6.76
CA LEU A 88 -0.67 5.54 -6.37
C LEU A 88 0.29 5.47 -7.56
N LEU A 89 0.09 4.51 -8.46
CA LEU A 89 0.90 4.42 -9.69
C LEU A 89 0.70 5.66 -10.56
N THR A 90 -0.54 6.07 -10.78
CA THR A 90 -0.87 7.25 -11.57
C THR A 90 -0.26 8.51 -10.95
N PHE A 91 -0.42 8.66 -9.63
CA PHE A 91 0.12 9.78 -8.89
C PHE A 91 1.64 9.85 -9.01
N ARG A 92 2.30 8.71 -8.78
CA ARG A 92 3.76 8.62 -8.87
C ARG A 92 4.26 8.97 -10.26
N THR A 93 3.60 8.47 -11.29
CA THR A 93 3.96 8.76 -12.68
C THR A 93 3.81 10.25 -12.98
N ALA A 94 2.72 10.87 -12.56
CA ALA A 94 2.48 12.29 -12.76
C ALA A 94 3.55 13.15 -12.05
N GLN A 95 3.90 12.80 -10.82
CA GLN A 95 4.93 13.51 -10.07
C GLN A 95 6.31 13.34 -10.72
N GLY A 96 6.63 12.14 -11.20
CA GLY A 96 7.88 11.87 -11.89
C GLY A 96 8.01 12.68 -13.19
N LEU A 97 6.95 12.75 -13.97
CA LEU A 97 6.93 13.55 -15.19
C LEU A 97 7.07 15.04 -14.90
N LYS A 98 6.40 15.52 -13.86
CA LYS A 98 6.46 16.94 -13.47
C LYS A 98 7.85 17.35 -13.01
N HIS A 99 8.55 16.48 -12.29
CA HIS A 99 9.85 16.79 -11.68
C HIS A 99 11.04 16.18 -12.41
N GLY A 100 10.79 15.39 -13.46
CA GLY A 100 11.87 14.74 -14.22
C GLY A 100 12.58 13.65 -13.44
N ASP A 101 11.88 12.93 -12.58
CA ASP A 101 12.45 11.86 -11.74
C ASP A 101 11.51 10.64 -11.65
N SER A 102 11.75 9.77 -10.70
CA SER A 102 10.94 8.56 -10.51
C SER A 102 9.58 8.80 -9.85
N GLY A 103 9.35 9.99 -9.30
CA GLY A 103 8.15 10.32 -8.55
C GLY A 103 8.02 9.62 -7.21
N ARG A 104 9.09 8.99 -6.74
CA ARG A 104 9.07 8.21 -5.48
C ARG A 104 8.97 9.09 -4.24
N PHE A 105 9.73 10.18 -4.23
CA PHE A 105 9.78 11.10 -3.08
C PHE A 105 8.97 12.34 -3.37
N ILE A 106 8.04 12.65 -2.48
CA ILE A 106 7.03 13.69 -2.71
C ILE A 106 7.11 14.75 -1.63
N ASP A 107 7.14 16.01 -2.06
CA ASP A 107 6.97 17.14 -1.17
C ASP A 107 5.48 17.32 -0.90
N LEU A 108 5.05 16.96 0.29
CA LEU A 108 3.64 16.98 0.67
C LEU A 108 3.05 18.38 0.69
N GLU A 109 3.86 19.38 0.99
CA GLU A 109 3.40 20.77 1.05
C GLU A 109 3.03 21.31 -0.34
N SER A 110 3.63 20.75 -1.39
CA SER A 110 3.34 21.15 -2.77
C SER A 110 2.05 20.55 -3.32
N LEU A 111 1.42 19.61 -2.60
CA LEU A 111 0.24 18.93 -3.06
C LEU A 111 -1.02 19.77 -2.84
N ASP A 112 -1.92 19.75 -3.82
CA ASP A 112 -3.23 20.35 -3.66
C ASP A 112 -4.13 19.48 -2.75
N LYS A 113 -5.28 20.02 -2.40
CA LYS A 113 -6.23 19.36 -1.50
C LYS A 113 -6.74 18.03 -2.07
N GLY A 114 -7.02 17.98 -3.37
CA GLY A 114 -7.51 16.77 -4.03
C GLY A 114 -6.49 15.64 -3.98
N ASN A 115 -5.23 15.93 -4.26
CA ASN A 115 -4.16 14.94 -4.20
C ASN A 115 -3.91 14.46 -2.78
N ARG A 116 -3.98 15.34 -1.80
CA ARG A 116 -3.86 14.95 -0.39
C ARG A 116 -4.98 14.00 0.03
N LEU A 117 -6.21 14.26 -0.41
CA LEU A 117 -7.36 13.40 -0.11
C LEU A 117 -7.20 12.02 -0.75
N GLN A 118 -6.69 11.96 -1.98
CA GLN A 118 -6.43 10.69 -2.66
C GLN A 118 -5.37 9.87 -1.94
N LEU A 119 -4.29 10.50 -1.49
CA LEU A 119 -3.27 9.82 -0.69
C LEU A 119 -3.85 9.27 0.60
N LYS A 120 -4.63 10.06 1.32
CA LYS A 120 -5.28 9.62 2.55
C LYS A 120 -6.17 8.41 2.32
N ARG A 121 -6.93 8.41 1.22
CA ARG A 121 -7.77 7.28 0.85
C ARG A 121 -6.95 6.02 0.57
N SER A 122 -5.82 6.18 -0.12
CA SER A 122 -4.90 5.06 -0.38
C SER A 122 -4.33 4.48 0.91
N PHE A 123 -4.05 5.31 1.90
CA PHE A 123 -3.55 4.82 3.19
C PHE A 123 -4.63 4.07 3.98
N LYS A 124 -5.89 4.43 3.81
CA LYS A 124 -6.98 3.64 4.40
C LYS A 124 -7.00 2.23 3.85
N ALA A 125 -6.77 2.07 2.54
CA ALA A 125 -6.69 0.75 1.92
C ALA A 125 -5.52 -0.06 2.48
N VAL A 126 -4.36 0.56 2.63
CA VAL A 126 -3.19 -0.06 3.25
C VAL A 126 -3.54 -0.55 4.66
N LYS A 127 -4.18 0.31 5.45
CA LYS A 127 -4.60 -0.05 6.81
C LYS A 127 -5.53 -1.25 6.81
N GLU A 128 -6.55 -1.24 5.96
CA GLU A 128 -7.54 -2.31 5.93
C GLU A 128 -6.92 -3.67 5.60
N VAL A 129 -6.06 -3.73 4.58
CA VAL A 129 -5.43 -4.99 4.20
C VAL A 129 -4.43 -5.47 5.25
N GLN A 130 -3.73 -4.55 5.91
CA GLN A 130 -2.80 -4.92 6.98
C GLN A 130 -3.56 -5.42 8.21
N GLU A 131 -4.69 -4.84 8.54
CA GLU A 131 -5.56 -5.33 9.63
C GLU A 131 -6.09 -6.73 9.32
N LEU A 132 -6.50 -6.97 8.07
CA LEU A 132 -6.95 -8.29 7.63
C LEU A 132 -5.86 -9.34 7.81
N ILE A 133 -4.63 -9.04 7.39
CA ILE A 133 -3.49 -9.93 7.55
C ILE A 133 -3.19 -10.18 9.02
N LYS A 134 -3.17 -9.12 9.81
CA LYS A 134 -2.90 -9.20 11.25
C LYS A 134 -3.88 -10.11 11.96
N MET A 135 -5.17 -9.98 11.67
CA MET A 135 -6.21 -10.83 12.23
C MET A 135 -6.03 -12.29 11.80
N ARG A 136 -5.73 -12.52 10.55
CA ARG A 136 -5.53 -13.87 9.99
C ARG A 136 -4.37 -14.59 10.65
N PHE A 137 -3.24 -13.91 10.83
CA PHE A 137 -2.09 -14.50 11.53
C PHE A 137 -2.35 -14.71 13.01
N LYS A 138 -3.06 -13.81 13.65
CA LYS A 138 -3.40 -13.95 15.05
C LYS A 138 -4.28 -15.19 15.27
N LEU A 139 -5.25 -15.40 14.39
CA LEU A 139 -6.09 -16.60 14.43
C LEU A 139 -5.30 -17.87 14.16
N SER A 140 -4.36 -17.85 13.21
CA SER A 140 -3.48 -18.99 12.93
C SER A 140 -2.65 -19.40 14.14
N GLN A 141 -2.21 -18.44 14.93
CA GLN A 141 -1.41 -18.70 16.13
C GLN A 141 -2.24 -19.34 17.25
N LEU A 142 -3.54 -19.12 17.25
CA LEU A 142 -4.44 -19.70 18.25
C LEU A 142 -4.87 -21.12 17.92
N LEU A 143 -4.70 -21.53 16.69
CA LEU A 143 -5.04 -22.86 16.21
C LEU A 143 -3.80 -23.76 16.20
#